data_4c43fe344a53baa7e9ac59dd45b2f4ae
#
_entry.id   4c43fe344a53baa7e9ac59dd45b2f4ae
#
_cell.length_a   1.000
_cell.length_b   1.000
_cell.length_c   1.000
_cell.angle_alpha   90.00
_cell.angle_beta   90.00
_cell.angle_gamma   90.00
#
_symmetry.space_group_name_H-M   'P 1'
#
loop_
_entity.id
_entity.type
_entity.pdbx_description
1 polymer ?
#
loop_
_entity_poly.entity_id
_entity_poly.type
_entity_poly.pdbx_seq_one_letter_code
_entity_poly.pdbx_strand_id
1 'polypeptide(L)'
;MKKSRAEAFSDGVFAVAATVLVFNLVDPKVTHGLGTALLQEWPSYAAYIISFSTIVVIWVNHHGIIDAIGRFDRVLLFLNGLLLLTVAVIPFPTGLLAHYLQAGHDQNAAAVAYGLTMSAMSLTFSIFNLYARRYRTKMVPLDWVGFSLGLGLWPLATITAFFSVTLALTLYAFVVLFYIALPITRERRAMAESSGEGGSLGLTHGDASAAKAGGGDLSEDA
;
A
#
# COMPACT_ATOMS: atom_id res chain seq x y z
N MET A 1 10.65 3.59 -24.63
CA MET A 1 9.55 4.54 -24.37
C MET A 1 9.98 5.53 -23.29
N LYS A 2 9.52 6.79 -23.29
CA LYS A 2 9.85 7.73 -22.22
C LYS A 2 9.17 7.28 -20.92
N LYS A 3 9.90 7.31 -19.79
CA LYS A 3 9.41 6.96 -18.44
C LYS A 3 8.06 7.63 -18.12
N SER A 4 7.97 8.95 -18.36
CA SER A 4 6.79 9.75 -18.10
C SER A 4 5.50 9.28 -18.80
N ARG A 5 5.62 8.64 -19.98
CA ARG A 5 4.45 8.09 -20.67
C ARG A 5 3.96 6.78 -20.06
N ALA A 6 4.87 5.94 -19.56
CA ALA A 6 4.50 4.71 -18.86
C ALA A 6 3.85 5.04 -17.51
N GLU A 7 4.38 6.03 -16.81
CA GLU A 7 3.85 6.57 -15.55
C GLU A 7 2.44 7.11 -15.72
N ALA A 8 2.25 8.07 -16.66
CA ALA A 8 0.93 8.64 -16.92
C ALA A 8 -0.12 7.60 -17.34
N PHE A 9 0.27 6.59 -18.13
CA PHE A 9 -0.62 5.49 -18.49
C PHE A 9 -1.01 4.65 -17.26
N SER A 10 -0.04 4.34 -16.40
CA SER A 10 -0.28 3.58 -15.17
C SER A 10 -1.22 4.34 -14.23
N ASP A 11 -0.96 5.62 -13.99
CA ASP A 11 -1.80 6.48 -13.14
C ASP A 11 -3.24 6.54 -13.66
N GLY A 12 -3.42 6.63 -14.97
CA GLY A 12 -4.75 6.57 -15.60
C GLY A 12 -5.47 5.25 -15.32
N VAL A 13 -4.79 4.10 -15.42
CA VAL A 13 -5.39 2.79 -15.14
C VAL A 13 -5.75 2.65 -13.66
N PHE A 14 -4.88 3.07 -12.74
CA PHE A 14 -5.15 3.06 -11.31
C PHE A 14 -6.36 3.94 -10.96
N ALA A 15 -6.42 5.16 -11.51
CA ALA A 15 -7.52 6.08 -11.29
C ALA A 15 -8.86 5.51 -11.79
N VAL A 16 -8.88 4.91 -12.98
CA VAL A 16 -10.07 4.27 -13.53
C VAL A 16 -10.48 3.08 -12.69
N ALA A 17 -9.57 2.19 -12.32
CA ALA A 17 -9.87 1.04 -11.48
C ALA A 17 -10.49 1.45 -10.13
N ALA A 18 -9.92 2.48 -9.47
CA ALA A 18 -10.43 3.01 -8.21
C ALA A 18 -11.83 3.64 -8.35
N THR A 19 -12.07 4.39 -9.42
CA THR A 19 -13.37 5.06 -9.64
C THR A 19 -14.47 4.09 -10.06
N VAL A 20 -14.15 3.06 -10.85
CA VAL A 20 -15.12 2.03 -11.27
C VAL A 20 -15.64 1.23 -10.08
N LEU A 21 -14.89 1.12 -8.99
CA LEU A 21 -15.36 0.45 -7.77
C LEU A 21 -16.67 1.02 -7.22
N VAL A 22 -16.95 2.30 -7.43
CA VAL A 22 -18.19 2.92 -6.94
C VAL A 22 -19.45 2.28 -7.55
N PHE A 23 -19.36 1.73 -8.76
CA PHE A 23 -20.48 1.03 -9.39
C PHE A 23 -20.85 -0.30 -8.72
N ASN A 24 -20.01 -0.78 -7.79
CA ASN A 24 -20.33 -1.94 -6.95
C ASN A 24 -21.19 -1.57 -5.72
N LEU A 25 -21.40 -0.27 -5.46
CA LEU A 25 -22.33 0.21 -4.46
C LEU A 25 -23.73 0.20 -5.10
N VAL A 26 -24.48 -0.86 -4.81
CA VAL A 26 -25.83 -1.07 -5.40
C VAL A 26 -26.84 -0.20 -4.67
N ASP A 27 -27.85 0.30 -5.40
CA ASP A 27 -28.98 0.98 -4.80
C ASP A 27 -29.75 0.01 -3.84
N PRO A 28 -29.95 0.40 -2.58
CA PRO A 28 -30.59 -0.48 -1.61
C PRO A 28 -32.06 -0.74 -1.99
N LYS A 29 -32.48 -2.00 -1.92
CA LYS A 29 -33.90 -2.36 -2.07
C LYS A 29 -34.66 -1.92 -0.84
N VAL A 30 -35.39 -0.81 -0.96
CA VAL A 30 -36.12 -0.20 0.17
C VAL A 30 -37.42 -0.99 0.43
N THR A 31 -37.43 -1.82 1.46
CA THR A 31 -38.63 -2.55 1.94
C THR A 31 -39.19 -1.95 3.24
N HIS A 32 -38.34 -1.40 4.10
CA HIS A 32 -38.71 -0.95 5.45
C HIS A 32 -38.08 0.40 5.85
N GLY A 33 -37.91 1.31 4.88
CA GLY A 33 -37.29 2.62 5.09
C GLY A 33 -35.84 2.68 4.62
N LEU A 34 -35.46 3.82 4.05
CA LEU A 34 -34.16 4.03 3.40
C LEU A 34 -32.99 3.86 4.39
N GLY A 35 -33.12 4.38 5.62
CA GLY A 35 -32.04 4.30 6.60
C GLY A 35 -31.67 2.87 6.97
N THR A 36 -32.67 2.01 7.18
CA THR A 36 -32.44 0.59 7.47
C THR A 36 -31.85 -0.14 6.27
N ALA A 37 -32.35 0.15 5.07
CA ALA A 37 -31.84 -0.43 3.83
C ALA A 37 -30.36 -0.07 3.60
N LEU A 38 -29.98 1.19 3.82
CA LEU A 38 -28.57 1.63 3.73
C LEU A 38 -27.66 0.92 4.73
N LEU A 39 -28.12 0.71 5.97
CA LEU A 39 -27.32 0.00 6.98
C LEU A 39 -27.15 -1.49 6.63
N GLN A 40 -28.09 -2.10 5.94
CA GLN A 40 -27.98 -3.49 5.48
C GLN A 40 -26.96 -3.67 4.36
N GLU A 41 -26.64 -2.60 3.61
CA GLU A 41 -25.62 -2.60 2.54
C GLU A 41 -24.16 -2.55 3.05
N TRP A 42 -23.94 -2.68 4.37
CA TRP A 42 -22.59 -2.62 4.95
C TRP A 42 -21.57 -3.57 4.29
N PRO A 43 -21.93 -4.77 3.73
CA PRO A 43 -20.95 -5.63 3.06
C PRO A 43 -20.41 -5.01 1.79
N SER A 44 -21.26 -4.29 1.03
CA SER A 44 -20.86 -3.55 -0.17
C SER A 44 -19.89 -2.41 0.18
N TYR A 45 -20.19 -1.68 1.25
CA TYR A 45 -19.30 -0.60 1.72
C TYR A 45 -17.96 -1.15 2.19
N ALA A 46 -17.95 -2.26 2.95
CA ALA A 46 -16.72 -2.88 3.40
C ALA A 46 -15.87 -3.39 2.23
N ALA A 47 -16.46 -4.10 1.28
CA ALA A 47 -15.78 -4.58 0.08
C ALA A 47 -15.19 -3.41 -0.75
N TYR A 48 -15.97 -2.33 -0.92
CA TYR A 48 -15.54 -1.12 -1.59
C TYR A 48 -14.33 -0.48 -0.91
N ILE A 49 -14.41 -0.23 0.42
CA ILE A 49 -13.34 0.44 1.18
C ILE A 49 -12.05 -0.39 1.16
N ILE A 50 -12.15 -1.70 1.36
CA ILE A 50 -10.98 -2.60 1.34
C ILE A 50 -10.32 -2.59 -0.05
N SER A 51 -11.10 -2.70 -1.11
CA SER A 51 -10.58 -2.74 -2.48
C SER A 51 -10.02 -1.40 -2.93
N PHE A 52 -10.69 -0.29 -2.61
CA PHE A 52 -10.19 1.06 -2.90
C PHE A 52 -8.87 1.32 -2.17
N SER A 53 -8.81 1.01 -0.88
CA SER A 53 -7.59 1.15 -0.08
C SER A 53 -6.45 0.29 -0.62
N THR A 54 -6.75 -0.93 -1.08
CA THR A 54 -5.78 -1.82 -1.73
C THR A 54 -5.21 -1.18 -2.99
N ILE A 55 -6.06 -0.65 -3.88
CA ILE A 55 -5.63 0.04 -5.11
C ILE A 55 -4.73 1.23 -4.78
N VAL A 56 -5.10 2.05 -3.79
CA VAL A 56 -4.30 3.21 -3.35
C VAL A 56 -2.93 2.77 -2.82
N VAL A 57 -2.88 1.74 -1.96
CA VAL A 57 -1.61 1.21 -1.44
C VAL A 57 -0.69 0.73 -2.56
N ILE A 58 -1.25 0.00 -3.54
CA ILE A 58 -0.46 -0.48 -4.68
C ILE A 58 0.03 0.68 -5.52
N TRP A 59 -0.83 1.66 -5.79
CA TRP A 59 -0.48 2.85 -6.56
C TRP A 59 0.68 3.63 -5.91
N VAL A 60 0.61 3.89 -4.60
CA VAL A 60 1.69 4.59 -3.86
C VAL A 60 3.02 3.83 -3.99
N ASN A 61 3.00 2.51 -3.79
CA ASN A 61 4.21 1.70 -3.90
C ASN A 61 4.73 1.61 -5.34
N HIS A 62 3.83 1.51 -6.32
CA HIS A 62 4.16 1.51 -7.75
C HIS A 62 4.82 2.83 -8.18
N HIS A 63 4.24 3.95 -7.77
CA HIS A 63 4.77 5.29 -8.02
C HIS A 63 6.20 5.42 -7.47
N GLY A 64 6.43 5.02 -6.22
CA GLY A 64 7.77 5.04 -5.62
C GLY A 64 8.78 4.14 -6.34
N ILE A 65 8.36 2.98 -6.86
CA ILE A 65 9.22 2.13 -7.68
C ILE A 65 9.58 2.82 -8.99
N ILE A 66 8.60 3.39 -9.69
CA ILE A 66 8.83 4.09 -10.96
C ILE A 66 9.77 5.27 -10.75
N ASP A 67 9.60 6.04 -9.67
CA ASP A 67 10.50 7.17 -9.36
C ASP A 67 11.96 6.74 -9.19
N ALA A 68 12.17 5.56 -8.62
CA ALA A 68 13.51 5.02 -8.40
C ALA A 68 14.19 4.48 -9.66
N ILE A 69 13.45 4.22 -10.76
CA ILE A 69 13.99 3.67 -12.01
C ILE A 69 14.44 4.78 -12.96
N GLY A 70 15.62 4.61 -13.55
CA GLY A 70 16.14 5.57 -14.55
C GLY A 70 15.58 5.39 -15.96
N ARG A 71 15.21 4.15 -16.34
CA ARG A 71 14.71 3.82 -17.68
C ARG A 71 13.78 2.61 -17.68
N PHE A 72 12.89 2.56 -18.66
CA PHE A 72 12.06 1.39 -18.97
C PHE A 72 12.63 0.65 -20.19
N ASP A 73 12.80 -0.66 -20.05
CA ASP A 73 12.98 -1.57 -21.18
C ASP A 73 11.66 -2.22 -21.60
N ARG A 74 11.70 -3.06 -22.62
CA ARG A 74 10.48 -3.73 -23.11
C ARG A 74 9.88 -4.71 -22.09
N VAL A 75 10.72 -5.44 -21.37
CA VAL A 75 10.27 -6.43 -20.39
C VAL A 75 9.58 -5.72 -19.22
N LEU A 76 10.17 -4.64 -18.72
CA LEU A 76 9.58 -3.86 -17.64
C LEU A 76 8.22 -3.25 -18.04
N LEU A 77 8.07 -2.83 -19.31
CA LEU A 77 6.79 -2.34 -19.84
C LEU A 77 5.72 -3.45 -19.87
N PHE A 78 6.09 -4.67 -20.29
CA PHE A 78 5.15 -5.80 -20.27
C PHE A 78 4.78 -6.22 -18.85
N LEU A 79 5.73 -6.25 -17.92
CA LEU A 79 5.47 -6.53 -16.51
C LEU A 79 4.57 -5.47 -15.87
N ASN A 80 4.81 -4.19 -16.20
CA ASN A 80 3.92 -3.11 -15.81
C ASN A 80 2.50 -3.31 -16.38
N GLY A 81 2.38 -3.64 -17.66
CA GLY A 81 1.09 -3.93 -18.28
C GLY A 81 0.37 -5.11 -17.64
N LEU A 82 1.10 -6.18 -17.27
CA LEU A 82 0.54 -7.34 -16.59
C LEU A 82 0.04 -6.96 -15.17
N LEU A 83 0.78 -6.14 -14.44
CA LEU A 83 0.34 -5.60 -13.15
C LEU A 83 -0.93 -4.77 -13.32
N LEU A 84 -0.95 -3.85 -14.28
CA LEU A 84 -2.11 -3.00 -14.54
C LEU A 84 -3.35 -3.82 -14.95
N LEU A 85 -3.15 -4.92 -15.68
CA LEU A 85 -4.24 -5.85 -16.02
C LEU A 85 -4.87 -6.43 -14.75
N THR A 86 -4.07 -6.91 -13.79
CA THR A 86 -4.60 -7.46 -12.54
C THR A 86 -5.30 -6.40 -11.69
N VAL A 87 -4.78 -5.17 -11.66
CA VAL A 87 -5.41 -4.04 -10.96
C VAL A 87 -6.76 -3.68 -11.60
N ALA A 88 -6.82 -3.61 -12.93
CA ALA A 88 -8.04 -3.27 -13.66
C ALA A 88 -9.18 -4.30 -13.47
N VAL A 89 -8.85 -5.54 -13.11
CA VAL A 89 -9.83 -6.61 -12.82
C VAL A 89 -10.41 -6.51 -11.40
N ILE A 90 -9.76 -5.84 -10.45
CA ILE A 90 -10.18 -5.77 -9.03
C ILE A 90 -11.67 -5.39 -8.85
N PRO A 91 -12.23 -4.41 -9.58
CA PRO A 91 -13.65 -4.06 -9.41
C PRO A 91 -14.62 -5.23 -9.61
N PHE A 92 -14.33 -6.15 -10.52
CA PHE A 92 -15.20 -7.30 -10.78
C PHE A 92 -15.37 -8.23 -9.56
N PRO A 93 -14.32 -8.84 -8.97
CA PRO A 93 -14.48 -9.70 -7.80
C PRO A 93 -14.91 -8.93 -6.55
N THR A 94 -14.68 -7.60 -6.49
CA THR A 94 -15.21 -6.77 -5.42
C THR A 94 -16.73 -6.73 -5.46
N GLY A 95 -17.33 -6.48 -6.62
CA GLY A 95 -18.78 -6.52 -6.80
C GLY A 95 -19.37 -7.91 -6.57
N LEU A 96 -18.67 -8.95 -7.03
CA LEU A 96 -19.07 -10.33 -6.76
C LEU A 96 -19.12 -10.62 -5.26
N LEU A 97 -18.05 -10.25 -4.52
CA LEU A 97 -17.97 -10.43 -3.08
C LEU A 97 -19.11 -9.69 -2.36
N ALA A 98 -19.32 -8.41 -2.68
CA ALA A 98 -20.37 -7.59 -2.11
C ALA A 98 -21.76 -8.23 -2.31
N HIS A 99 -22.06 -8.66 -3.55
CA HIS A 99 -23.34 -9.27 -3.91
C HIS A 99 -23.61 -10.56 -3.12
N TYR A 100 -22.66 -11.50 -3.10
CA TYR A 100 -22.86 -12.80 -2.45
C TYR A 100 -22.79 -12.74 -0.92
N LEU A 101 -22.10 -11.77 -0.34
CA LEU A 101 -22.18 -11.51 1.10
C LEU A 101 -23.58 -11.11 1.54
N GLN A 102 -24.29 -10.32 0.73
CA GLN A 102 -25.68 -9.93 0.98
C GLN A 102 -26.65 -11.09 0.73
N ALA A 103 -26.43 -11.85 -0.34
CA ALA A 103 -27.29 -12.96 -0.72
C ALA A 103 -27.28 -14.13 0.30
N GLY A 104 -26.22 -14.24 1.11
CA GLY A 104 -26.10 -15.26 2.16
C GLY A 104 -25.75 -16.66 1.64
N HIS A 105 -25.51 -16.84 0.34
CA HIS A 105 -25.12 -18.10 -0.28
C HIS A 105 -23.89 -17.88 -1.17
N ASP A 106 -23.13 -18.95 -1.48
CA ASP A 106 -21.92 -18.93 -2.32
C ASP A 106 -20.83 -17.91 -1.91
N GLN A 107 -20.89 -17.44 -0.67
CA GLN A 107 -19.99 -16.44 -0.12
C GLN A 107 -18.53 -16.89 -0.19
N ASN A 108 -18.28 -18.19 0.04
CA ASN A 108 -16.93 -18.76 0.00
C ASN A 108 -16.34 -18.67 -1.42
N ALA A 109 -17.14 -18.98 -2.44
CA ALA A 109 -16.72 -18.90 -3.84
C ALA A 109 -16.36 -17.44 -4.23
N ALA A 110 -17.21 -16.49 -3.82
CA ALA A 110 -16.96 -15.06 -4.04
C ALA A 110 -15.69 -14.58 -3.32
N ALA A 111 -15.49 -14.96 -2.04
CA ALA A 111 -14.28 -14.63 -1.28
C ALA A 111 -13.02 -15.25 -1.89
N VAL A 112 -13.09 -16.48 -2.38
CA VAL A 112 -11.98 -17.14 -3.09
C VAL A 112 -11.67 -16.41 -4.39
N ALA A 113 -12.66 -16.03 -5.20
CA ALA A 113 -12.46 -15.27 -6.44
C ALA A 113 -11.78 -13.94 -6.17
N TYR A 114 -12.22 -13.23 -5.12
CA TYR A 114 -11.58 -11.99 -4.66
C TYR A 114 -10.12 -12.24 -4.25
N GLY A 115 -9.87 -13.21 -3.38
CA GLY A 115 -8.54 -13.53 -2.88
C GLY A 115 -7.58 -13.99 -3.96
N LEU A 116 -8.05 -14.77 -4.95
CA LEU A 116 -7.24 -15.16 -6.11
C LEU A 116 -6.82 -13.95 -6.94
N THR A 117 -7.72 -12.99 -7.15
CA THR A 117 -7.37 -11.76 -7.87
C THR A 117 -6.33 -10.94 -7.10
N MET A 118 -6.48 -10.80 -5.78
CA MET A 118 -5.51 -10.11 -4.94
C MET A 118 -4.16 -10.85 -4.88
N SER A 119 -4.17 -12.17 -4.86
CA SER A 119 -2.95 -13.00 -4.92
C SER A 119 -2.23 -12.85 -6.26
N ALA A 120 -2.96 -12.86 -7.38
CA ALA A 120 -2.41 -12.63 -8.71
C ALA A 120 -1.82 -11.21 -8.83
N MET A 121 -2.50 -10.20 -8.32
CA MET A 121 -2.01 -8.82 -8.27
C MET A 121 -0.72 -8.72 -7.44
N SER A 122 -0.70 -9.33 -6.23
CA SER A 122 0.49 -9.34 -5.38
C SER A 122 1.68 -10.05 -6.05
N LEU A 123 1.44 -11.15 -6.76
CA LEU A 123 2.46 -11.85 -7.53
C LEU A 123 3.01 -11.00 -8.67
N THR A 124 2.15 -10.40 -9.48
CA THR A 124 2.57 -9.54 -10.61
C THR A 124 3.31 -8.31 -10.12
N PHE A 125 2.85 -7.68 -9.02
CA PHE A 125 3.56 -6.59 -8.37
C PHE A 125 4.95 -7.02 -7.89
N SER A 126 5.05 -8.20 -7.31
CA SER A 126 6.31 -8.76 -6.83
C SER A 126 7.30 -9.01 -7.96
N ILE A 127 6.85 -9.59 -9.07
CA ILE A 127 7.67 -9.82 -10.28
C ILE A 127 8.12 -8.48 -10.88
N PHE A 128 7.20 -7.52 -11.02
CA PHE A 128 7.52 -6.17 -11.50
C PHE A 128 8.58 -5.50 -10.63
N ASN A 129 8.40 -5.49 -9.31
CA ASN A 129 9.35 -4.89 -8.36
C ASN A 129 10.73 -5.58 -8.40
N LEU A 130 10.76 -6.92 -8.46
CA LEU A 130 12.00 -7.69 -8.52
C LEU A 130 12.80 -7.39 -9.81
N TYR A 131 12.11 -7.30 -10.95
CA TYR A 131 12.75 -6.95 -12.20
C TYR A 131 13.19 -5.48 -12.25
N ALA A 132 12.37 -4.57 -11.74
CA ALA A 132 12.62 -3.12 -11.68
C ALA A 132 13.91 -2.77 -10.92
N ARG A 133 14.33 -3.61 -9.96
CA ARG A 133 15.58 -3.40 -9.19
C ARG A 133 16.82 -3.28 -10.06
N ARG A 134 16.85 -3.95 -11.22
CA ARG A 134 17.98 -3.90 -12.17
C ARG A 134 18.22 -2.51 -12.73
N TYR A 135 17.21 -1.63 -12.68
CA TYR A 135 17.22 -0.29 -13.28
C TYR A 135 17.14 0.84 -12.25
N ARG A 136 17.21 0.51 -10.93
CA ARG A 136 17.18 1.52 -9.88
C ARG A 136 18.45 2.36 -9.89
N THR A 137 18.28 3.68 -9.93
CA THR A 137 19.36 4.68 -9.84
C THR A 137 19.55 5.19 -8.43
N LYS A 138 18.56 4.99 -7.54
CA LYS A 138 18.61 5.37 -6.13
C LYS A 138 18.65 4.11 -5.27
N MET A 139 19.51 4.11 -4.24
CA MET A 139 19.49 3.09 -3.19
C MET A 139 18.23 3.28 -2.33
N VAL A 140 17.17 2.57 -2.66
CA VAL A 140 16.00 2.46 -1.80
C VAL A 140 16.17 1.19 -0.98
N PRO A 141 16.19 1.28 0.37
CA PRO A 141 16.27 0.09 1.21
C PRO A 141 15.18 -0.91 0.82
N LEU A 142 15.57 -2.16 0.67
CA LEU A 142 14.62 -3.20 0.34
C LEU A 142 13.69 -3.43 1.51
N ASP A 143 12.41 -3.19 1.31
CA ASP A 143 11.39 -3.65 2.21
C ASP A 143 11.11 -5.15 1.99
N TRP A 144 12.04 -5.98 2.47
CA TRP A 144 11.87 -7.43 2.43
C TRP A 144 10.61 -7.87 3.17
N VAL A 145 10.29 -7.18 4.27
CA VAL A 145 9.15 -7.50 5.10
C VAL A 145 7.84 -7.20 4.36
N GLY A 146 7.70 -6.00 3.80
CA GLY A 146 6.51 -5.67 3.02
C GLY A 146 6.34 -6.53 1.77
N PHE A 147 7.45 -6.83 1.07
CA PHE A 147 7.46 -7.64 -0.14
C PHE A 147 7.06 -9.10 0.10
N SER A 148 7.69 -9.77 1.09
CA SER A 148 7.44 -11.19 1.38
C SER A 148 6.09 -11.41 2.05
N LEU A 149 5.66 -10.47 2.89
CA LEU A 149 4.35 -10.57 3.55
C LEU A 149 3.20 -10.49 2.53
N GLY A 150 3.26 -9.59 1.53
CA GLY A 150 2.21 -9.51 0.50
C GLY A 150 2.09 -10.79 -0.30
N LEU A 151 3.23 -11.37 -0.69
CA LEU A 151 3.25 -12.60 -1.47
C LEU A 151 2.74 -13.82 -0.68
N GLY A 152 2.86 -13.81 0.65
CA GLY A 152 2.40 -14.89 1.52
C GLY A 152 1.00 -14.68 2.08
N LEU A 153 0.67 -13.48 2.53
CA LEU A 153 -0.57 -13.18 3.25
C LEU A 153 -1.83 -13.27 2.36
N TRP A 154 -1.77 -12.81 1.10
CA TRP A 154 -2.92 -12.88 0.20
C TRP A 154 -3.30 -14.32 -0.14
N PRO A 155 -2.39 -15.21 -0.58
CA PRO A 155 -2.71 -16.62 -0.78
C PRO A 155 -3.18 -17.32 0.50
N LEU A 156 -2.55 -17.04 1.66
CA LEU A 156 -2.95 -17.61 2.94
C LEU A 156 -4.39 -17.21 3.30
N ALA A 157 -4.72 -15.92 3.19
CA ALA A 157 -6.07 -15.44 3.41
C ALA A 157 -7.07 -16.02 2.41
N THR A 158 -6.65 -16.26 1.16
CA THR A 158 -7.48 -16.93 0.15
C THR A 158 -7.76 -18.39 0.50
N ILE A 159 -6.78 -19.11 1.06
CA ILE A 159 -6.99 -20.48 1.53
C ILE A 159 -8.03 -20.52 2.66
N THR A 160 -8.01 -19.56 3.57
CA THR A 160 -9.02 -19.52 4.65
C THR A 160 -10.43 -19.28 4.14
N ALA A 161 -10.61 -18.66 2.96
CA ALA A 161 -11.92 -18.44 2.35
C ALA A 161 -12.65 -19.75 1.97
N PHE A 162 -11.94 -20.85 1.79
CA PHE A 162 -12.56 -22.15 1.57
C PHE A 162 -13.28 -22.69 2.82
N PHE A 163 -12.85 -22.26 4.01
CA PHE A 163 -13.35 -22.74 5.29
C PHE A 163 -14.24 -21.73 5.99
N SER A 164 -13.90 -20.44 5.93
CA SER A 164 -14.64 -19.38 6.63
C SER A 164 -14.48 -18.05 5.90
N VAL A 165 -15.59 -17.54 5.39
CA VAL A 165 -15.65 -16.20 4.76
C VAL A 165 -15.29 -15.11 5.76
N THR A 166 -15.81 -15.18 7.00
CA THR A 166 -15.54 -14.17 8.03
C THR A 166 -14.06 -14.08 8.35
N LEU A 167 -13.37 -15.22 8.49
CA LEU A 167 -11.94 -15.24 8.73
C LEU A 167 -11.17 -14.65 7.53
N ALA A 168 -11.53 -15.03 6.31
CA ALA A 168 -10.90 -14.49 5.10
C ALA A 168 -11.05 -12.97 5.00
N LEU A 169 -12.25 -12.43 5.19
CA LEU A 169 -12.50 -10.98 5.16
C LEU A 169 -11.72 -10.24 6.24
N THR A 170 -11.64 -10.81 7.44
CA THR A 170 -10.85 -10.24 8.53
C THR A 170 -9.36 -10.18 8.14
N LEU A 171 -8.84 -11.24 7.53
CA LEU A 171 -7.46 -11.28 7.06
C LEU A 171 -7.23 -10.31 5.88
N TYR A 172 -8.16 -10.19 4.94
CA TYR A 172 -8.06 -9.21 3.85
C TYR A 172 -7.99 -7.79 4.39
N ALA A 173 -8.88 -7.43 5.33
CA ALA A 173 -8.85 -6.13 5.98
C ALA A 173 -7.55 -5.90 6.76
N PHE A 174 -7.07 -6.92 7.48
CA PHE A 174 -5.82 -6.86 8.22
C PHE A 174 -4.62 -6.60 7.30
N VAL A 175 -4.52 -7.31 6.16
CA VAL A 175 -3.45 -7.12 5.17
C VAL A 175 -3.42 -5.68 4.68
N VAL A 176 -4.59 -5.11 4.34
CA VAL A 176 -4.68 -3.72 3.87
C VAL A 176 -4.25 -2.73 4.95
N LEU A 177 -4.78 -2.88 6.18
CA LEU A 177 -4.42 -2.02 7.30
C LEU A 177 -2.93 -2.09 7.65
N PHE A 178 -2.35 -3.29 7.58
CA PHE A 178 -0.93 -3.49 7.76
C PHE A 178 -0.10 -2.70 6.75
N TYR A 179 -0.47 -2.74 5.47
CA TYR A 179 0.22 -1.98 4.41
C TYR A 179 0.04 -0.47 4.53
N ILE A 180 -1.07 0.01 5.05
CA ILE A 180 -1.28 1.44 5.33
C ILE A 180 -0.43 1.88 6.53
N ALA A 181 -0.30 1.05 7.56
CA ALA A 181 0.43 1.38 8.78
C ALA A 181 1.96 1.37 8.60
N LEU A 182 2.49 0.50 7.73
CA LEU A 182 3.94 0.32 7.52
C LEU A 182 4.70 1.61 7.18
N PRO A 183 4.31 2.43 6.18
CA PRO A 183 5.03 3.65 5.86
C PRO A 183 4.96 4.69 6.98
N ILE A 184 3.82 4.83 7.65
CA ILE A 184 3.60 5.79 8.73
C ILE A 184 4.54 5.53 9.91
N THR A 185 4.74 4.27 10.28
CA THR A 185 5.62 3.90 11.39
C THR A 185 7.10 4.13 11.07
N ARG A 186 7.49 4.04 9.80
CA ARG A 186 8.87 4.29 9.34
C ARG A 186 9.21 5.75 9.32
N GLU A 187 8.34 6.59 8.80
CA GLU A 187 8.52 8.04 8.80
C GLU A 187 8.64 8.58 10.22
N ARG A 188 7.81 8.10 11.16
CA ARG A 188 7.88 8.47 12.57
C ARG A 188 9.21 8.08 13.21
N ARG A 189 9.75 6.88 12.89
CA ARG A 189 11.06 6.44 13.40
C ARG A 189 12.19 7.29 12.83
N ALA A 190 12.20 7.57 11.53
CA ALA A 190 13.20 8.41 10.90
C ALA A 190 13.21 9.84 11.46
N MET A 191 12.04 10.43 11.73
CA MET A 191 11.91 11.73 12.38
C MET A 191 12.41 11.71 13.83
N ALA A 192 12.14 10.64 14.58
CA ALA A 192 12.61 10.50 15.96
C ALA A 192 14.15 10.35 16.03
N GLU A 193 14.75 9.60 15.12
CA GLU A 193 16.19 9.44 15.01
C GLU A 193 16.88 10.76 14.64
N SER A 194 16.36 11.50 13.67
CA SER A 194 16.91 12.81 13.28
C SER A 194 16.79 13.87 14.39
N SER A 195 15.74 13.81 15.21
CA SER A 195 15.55 14.70 16.35
C SER A 195 16.48 14.35 17.52
N GLY A 196 16.80 13.07 17.69
CA GLY A 196 17.74 12.60 18.72
C GLY A 196 19.21 12.96 18.42
N GLU A 197 19.62 12.89 17.15
CA GLU A 197 20.97 13.27 16.73
C GLU A 197 21.20 14.79 16.82
N GLY A 198 20.19 15.60 16.50
CA GLY A 198 20.27 17.06 16.65
C GLY A 198 20.44 17.53 18.11
N GLY A 199 19.87 16.79 19.06
CA GLY A 199 20.01 17.05 20.49
C GLY A 199 21.41 16.75 21.05
N SER A 200 22.07 15.72 20.52
CA SER A 200 23.41 15.31 20.99
C SER A 200 24.54 16.23 20.47
N LEU A 201 24.39 16.77 19.26
CA LEU A 201 25.34 17.72 18.67
C LEU A 201 25.28 19.12 19.30
N GLY A 202 24.14 19.52 19.84
CA GLY A 202 23.99 20.80 20.53
C GLY A 202 24.67 20.87 21.91
N LEU A 203 24.76 19.73 22.60
CA LEU A 203 25.37 19.65 23.92
C LEU A 203 26.92 19.61 23.89
N THR A 204 27.51 19.09 22.79
CA THR A 204 28.98 19.04 22.67
C THR A 204 29.62 20.36 22.20
N HIS A 205 28.84 21.30 21.60
CA HIS A 205 29.35 22.59 21.17
C HIS A 205 29.23 23.66 22.26
N GLY A 206 28.37 23.48 23.28
CA GLY A 206 28.23 24.41 24.41
C GLY A 206 29.41 24.37 25.38
N ASP A 207 29.97 23.22 25.62
CA ASP A 207 31.06 23.01 26.61
C ASP A 207 32.45 23.43 26.09
N ALA A 208 32.68 23.44 24.79
CA ALA A 208 33.97 23.85 24.23
C ALA A 208 34.17 25.38 24.16
N SER A 209 33.07 26.14 24.20
CA SER A 209 33.14 27.62 24.20
C SER A 209 33.38 28.21 25.58
N ALA A 210 32.90 27.52 26.63
CA ALA A 210 33.08 28.02 28.02
C ALA A 210 34.51 27.81 28.57
N ALA A 211 35.24 26.80 28.04
CA ALA A 211 36.61 26.53 28.46
C ALA A 211 37.68 27.48 27.87
N LYS A 212 37.34 28.26 26.85
CA LYS A 212 38.28 29.15 26.14
C LYS A 212 38.21 30.62 26.61
N ALA A 213 37.25 30.96 27.47
CA ALA A 213 37.07 32.34 27.99
C ALA A 213 37.70 32.60 29.36
N GLY A 214 38.32 31.58 30.01
CA GLY A 214 38.87 31.69 31.40
C GLY A 214 40.38 31.69 31.53
N GLY A 215 41.14 31.85 30.44
CA GLY A 215 42.61 31.79 30.49
C GLY A 215 43.29 32.96 29.83
N GLY A 216 43.24 34.13 30.44
CA GLY A 216 44.00 35.28 29.96
C GLY A 216 43.98 36.40 30.95
N ASP A 217 45.15 36.62 31.53
CA ASP A 217 45.68 37.80 32.16
C ASP A 217 46.02 37.71 33.64
N LEU A 218 47.28 37.42 33.89
CA LEU A 218 48.05 37.91 35.04
C LEU A 218 49.55 37.70 34.78
N SER A 219 50.24 38.67 34.17
CA SER A 219 51.65 38.98 34.46
C SER A 219 52.12 40.15 33.55
N GLU A 220 52.21 41.30 34.15
CA GLU A 220 53.31 42.27 33.94
C GLU A 220 53.03 43.46 34.82
N ASP A 221 53.85 43.56 35.90
CA ASP A 221 54.49 44.80 36.31
C ASP A 221 55.28 44.55 37.59
N ALA A 222 56.64 44.48 37.41
CA ALA A 222 57.64 45.02 38.30
C ALA A 222 59.05 44.87 37.72
#